data_bc16473db5e31cc959ab3149dd39ebf6
#
_entry.id   bc16473db5e31cc959ab3149dd39ebf6
#
_cell.length_a   1.000
_cell.length_b   1.000
_cell.length_c   1.000
_cell.angle_alpha   90.00
_cell.angle_beta   90.00
_cell.angle_gamma   90.00
#
_symmetry.space_group_name_H-M   'P 1'
#
loop_
_entity.id
_entity.type
_entity.pdbx_description
1 polymer ?
#
loop_
_entity_poly.entity_id
_entity_poly.type
_entity_poly.pdbx_seq_one_letter_code
_entity_poly.pdbx_strand_id
1 'polypeptide(L)'
;MTINIADNSPRISYTVAQGQTQTSFAVPFEFFDNADLNVYIDGTLKTITTHYTVSGGDGSTGTVSMSVTGGTGGSTVVITRDIELERTTDFPVSGAFNIVALNTELDRLVAIAADLEDQSNRALQLTDFDAAVSLVLPDVDTRKGKTLAFNASTGAV
;
A
#
# COMPACT_ATOMS: atom_id res chain seq x y z
N MET A 1 6.78 12.45 15.65
CA MET A 1 6.78 10.97 15.75
C MET A 1 7.82 10.50 14.75
N THR A 2 8.47 9.39 14.95
CA THR A 2 9.45 8.83 14.00
C THR A 2 8.91 7.51 13.51
N ILE A 3 8.74 7.33 12.22
CA ILE A 3 8.32 6.07 11.62
C ILE A 3 9.44 5.04 11.82
N ASN A 4 9.09 3.88 12.38
CA ASN A 4 10.00 2.74 12.49
C ASN A 4 9.76 1.80 11.30
N ILE A 5 10.80 1.60 10.47
CA ILE A 5 10.72 0.74 9.28
C ILE A 5 10.28 -0.70 9.64
N ALA A 6 10.62 -1.20 10.83
CA ALA A 6 10.23 -2.54 11.27
C ALA A 6 8.70 -2.70 11.47
N ASP A 7 8.01 -1.60 11.80
CA ASP A 7 6.58 -1.59 12.09
C ASP A 7 5.75 -0.97 10.96
N ASN A 8 6.40 -0.52 9.89
CA ASN A 8 5.77 0.25 8.82
C ASN A 8 5.38 -0.64 7.62
N SER A 9 4.81 -1.81 7.88
CA SER A 9 4.20 -2.61 6.81
C SER A 9 2.96 -1.87 6.28
N PRO A 10 2.90 -1.47 5.01
CA PRO A 10 1.79 -0.68 4.47
C PRO A 10 0.55 -1.53 4.17
N ARG A 11 0.47 -2.72 4.74
CA ARG A 11 -0.59 -3.68 4.43
C ARG A 11 -0.96 -4.54 5.64
N ILE A 12 -2.28 -4.74 5.81
CA ILE A 12 -2.84 -5.69 6.77
C ILE A 12 -3.98 -6.47 6.14
N SER A 13 -4.15 -7.73 6.54
CA SER A 13 -5.24 -8.60 6.09
C SER A 13 -5.99 -9.17 7.27
N TYR A 14 -7.32 -9.21 7.16
CA TYR A 14 -8.25 -9.78 8.12
C TYR A 14 -9.11 -10.84 7.45
N THR A 15 -9.45 -11.88 8.19
CA THR A 15 -10.42 -12.90 7.76
C THR A 15 -11.64 -12.83 8.66
N VAL A 16 -12.80 -12.56 8.06
CA VAL A 16 -14.09 -12.61 8.75
C VAL A 16 -14.70 -13.99 8.48
N ALA A 17 -14.85 -14.79 9.53
CA ALA A 17 -15.35 -16.16 9.41
C ALA A 17 -16.79 -16.16 8.88
N GLN A 18 -17.15 -17.24 8.17
CA GLN A 18 -18.49 -17.41 7.60
C GLN A 18 -19.58 -17.18 8.64
N GLY A 19 -20.56 -16.33 8.31
CA GLY A 19 -21.69 -16.01 9.17
C GLY A 19 -21.37 -15.08 10.36
N GLN A 20 -20.09 -14.72 10.56
CA GLN A 20 -19.70 -13.72 11.56
C GLN A 20 -19.70 -12.33 10.93
N THR A 21 -19.94 -11.32 11.76
CA THR A 21 -19.87 -9.92 11.35
C THR A 21 -18.80 -9.19 12.14
N GLN A 22 -17.90 -8.50 11.43
CA GLN A 22 -16.91 -7.61 12.02
C GLN A 22 -17.15 -6.18 11.55
N THR A 23 -17.05 -5.23 12.49
CA THR A 23 -17.38 -3.82 12.22
C THR A 23 -16.20 -2.87 12.37
N SER A 24 -15.07 -3.35 12.90
CA SER A 24 -13.89 -2.55 13.17
C SER A 24 -12.63 -3.31 12.78
N PHE A 25 -11.74 -2.65 12.04
CA PHE A 25 -10.49 -3.20 11.52
C PHE A 25 -9.36 -2.23 11.86
N ALA A 26 -8.44 -2.66 12.71
CA ALA A 26 -7.30 -1.83 13.09
C ALA A 26 -6.38 -1.59 11.89
N VAL A 27 -5.80 -0.39 11.80
CA VAL A 27 -4.74 -0.06 10.85
C VAL A 27 -3.46 0.10 11.67
N PRO A 28 -2.57 -0.90 11.71
CA PRO A 28 -1.42 -0.92 12.61
C PRO A 28 -0.23 -0.10 12.09
N PHE A 29 -0.32 0.43 10.89
CA PHE A 29 0.69 1.28 10.28
C PHE A 29 0.22 2.74 10.24
N GLU A 30 1.17 3.65 10.17
CA GLU A 30 0.94 5.09 10.13
C GLU A 30 0.45 5.52 8.74
N PHE A 31 -0.50 6.44 8.71
CA PHE A 31 -1.01 7.10 7.51
C PHE A 31 -1.29 8.58 7.82
N PHE A 32 -1.37 9.45 6.81
CA PHE A 32 -1.45 10.90 7.02
C PHE A 32 -2.82 11.46 6.69
N ASP A 33 -3.48 10.90 5.68
CA ASP A 33 -4.85 11.24 5.29
C ASP A 33 -5.72 9.98 5.22
N ASN A 34 -7.02 10.15 5.42
CA ASN A 34 -7.97 9.05 5.28
C ASN A 34 -8.01 8.48 3.85
N ALA A 35 -7.69 9.31 2.86
CA ALA A 35 -7.60 8.92 1.46
C ALA A 35 -6.36 8.05 1.14
N ASP A 36 -5.35 8.05 2.03
CA ASP A 36 -4.18 7.17 1.88
C ASP A 36 -4.52 5.68 2.03
N LEU A 37 -5.74 5.35 2.49
CA LEU A 37 -6.12 3.96 2.74
C LEU A 37 -7.04 3.41 1.65
N ASN A 38 -6.57 2.34 1.00
CA ASN A 38 -7.36 1.52 0.11
C ASN A 38 -7.88 0.28 0.87
N VAL A 39 -9.19 0.04 0.81
CA VAL A 39 -9.86 -1.09 1.47
C VAL A 39 -10.46 -2.03 0.43
N TYR A 40 -10.11 -3.29 0.51
CA TYR A 40 -10.63 -4.33 -0.38
C TYR A 40 -11.41 -5.37 0.43
N ILE A 41 -12.55 -5.81 -0.09
CA ILE A 41 -13.29 -6.96 0.43
C ILE A 41 -13.36 -8.00 -0.71
N ASP A 42 -12.82 -9.17 -0.48
CA ASP A 42 -12.76 -10.29 -1.43
C ASP A 42 -12.23 -9.84 -2.81
N GLY A 43 -11.15 -9.03 -2.79
CA GLY A 43 -10.50 -8.48 -3.97
C GLY A 43 -11.19 -7.25 -4.60
N THR A 44 -12.34 -6.83 -4.08
CA THR A 44 -13.08 -5.66 -4.60
C THR A 44 -12.77 -4.42 -3.80
N LEU A 45 -12.22 -3.38 -4.45
CA LEU A 45 -11.97 -2.07 -3.83
C LEU A 45 -13.28 -1.41 -3.39
N LYS A 46 -13.29 -0.87 -2.18
CA LYS A 46 -14.41 -0.14 -1.57
C LYS A 46 -14.14 1.36 -1.57
N THR A 47 -15.21 2.14 -1.64
CA THR A 47 -15.14 3.61 -1.67
C THR A 47 -15.27 4.16 -0.24
N ILE A 48 -14.32 5.00 0.15
CA ILE A 48 -14.37 5.76 1.42
C ILE A 48 -15.66 6.59 1.50
N THR A 49 -16.15 6.81 2.69
CA THR A 49 -17.41 7.51 3.03
C THR A 49 -18.69 6.78 2.60
N THR A 50 -18.65 6.02 1.51
CA THR A 50 -19.81 5.23 1.04
C THR A 50 -19.87 3.86 1.69
N HIS A 51 -18.73 3.16 1.77
CA HIS A 51 -18.64 1.79 2.25
C HIS A 51 -17.96 1.68 3.61
N TYR A 52 -17.05 2.61 3.92
CA TYR A 52 -16.32 2.63 5.17
C TYR A 52 -15.97 4.06 5.60
N THR A 53 -15.65 4.21 6.87
CA THR A 53 -15.08 5.42 7.45
C THR A 53 -13.75 5.11 8.10
N VAL A 54 -12.90 6.12 8.22
CA VAL A 54 -11.57 6.00 8.82
C VAL A 54 -11.48 6.93 10.02
N SER A 55 -10.80 6.50 11.07
CA SER A 55 -10.44 7.32 12.22
C SER A 55 -8.97 7.10 12.58
N GLY A 56 -8.31 8.13 13.10
CA GLY A 56 -6.86 8.13 13.33
C GLY A 56 -6.13 8.77 12.14
N GLY A 57 -4.88 8.38 11.90
CA GLY A 57 -4.01 9.00 10.90
C GLY A 57 -3.25 10.21 11.44
N ASP A 58 -2.94 11.18 10.59
CA ASP A 58 -2.08 12.34 10.90
C ASP A 58 -0.69 11.89 11.43
N GLY A 59 -0.07 10.95 10.71
CA GLY A 59 1.18 10.33 11.09
C GLY A 59 1.06 9.30 12.24
N SER A 60 -0.14 8.74 12.45
CA SER A 60 -0.42 7.73 13.47
C SER A 60 -1.19 6.55 12.89
N THR A 61 -1.32 5.50 13.68
CA THR A 61 -2.19 4.36 13.39
C THR A 61 -3.67 4.74 13.49
N GLY A 62 -4.56 3.87 13.02
CA GLY A 62 -6.00 4.18 13.04
C GLY A 62 -6.88 2.96 12.96
N THR A 63 -8.12 3.21 12.55
CA THR A 63 -9.17 2.18 12.44
C THR A 63 -10.06 2.46 11.24
N VAL A 64 -10.34 1.42 10.48
CA VAL A 64 -11.39 1.40 9.46
C VAL A 64 -12.67 0.83 10.07
N SER A 65 -13.77 1.58 9.96
CA SER A 65 -15.09 1.17 10.43
C SER A 65 -15.99 0.89 9.23
N MET A 66 -16.45 -0.36 9.13
CA MET A 66 -17.40 -0.84 8.13
C MET A 66 -18.00 -2.17 8.61
N SER A 67 -19.17 -2.52 8.13
CA SER A 67 -19.79 -3.81 8.46
C SER A 67 -19.48 -4.84 7.37
N VAL A 68 -18.73 -5.90 7.74
CA VAL A 68 -18.41 -7.02 6.85
C VAL A 68 -18.93 -8.30 7.48
N THR A 69 -19.82 -8.99 6.75
CA THR A 69 -20.29 -10.33 7.15
C THR A 69 -19.61 -11.36 6.25
N GLY A 70 -18.98 -12.36 6.86
CA GLY A 70 -18.30 -13.43 6.14
C GLY A 70 -19.29 -14.25 5.30
N GLY A 71 -19.07 -14.28 3.99
CA GLY A 71 -19.81 -15.12 3.05
C GLY A 71 -19.46 -16.60 3.18
N THR A 72 -19.93 -17.41 2.23
CA THR A 72 -19.58 -18.85 2.18
C THR A 72 -18.06 -19.01 2.04
N GLY A 73 -17.44 -19.65 3.03
CA GLY A 73 -15.97 -19.78 3.10
C GLY A 73 -15.26 -18.64 3.87
N GLY A 74 -16.02 -17.66 4.37
CA GLY A 74 -15.50 -16.46 5.00
C GLY A 74 -15.33 -15.31 3.99
N SER A 75 -14.89 -14.13 4.48
CA SER A 75 -14.52 -12.98 3.65
C SER A 75 -13.17 -12.43 4.08
N THR A 76 -12.36 -12.03 3.12
CA THR A 76 -11.04 -11.42 3.36
C THR A 76 -11.14 -9.91 3.18
N VAL A 77 -10.70 -9.18 4.21
CA VAL A 77 -10.56 -7.73 4.17
C VAL A 77 -9.07 -7.40 4.12
N VAL A 78 -8.66 -6.64 3.12
CA VAL A 78 -7.28 -6.15 2.98
C VAL A 78 -7.31 -4.63 3.02
N ILE A 79 -6.47 -4.06 3.88
CA ILE A 79 -6.26 -2.62 3.98
C ILE A 79 -4.82 -2.34 3.58
N THR A 80 -4.63 -1.46 2.62
CA THR A 80 -3.31 -1.04 2.15
C THR A 80 -3.18 0.47 2.26
N ARG A 81 -1.98 0.94 2.50
CA ARG A 81 -1.63 2.35 2.36
C ARG A 81 -1.14 2.59 0.93
N ASP A 82 -1.49 3.74 0.38
CA ASP A 82 -1.07 4.24 -0.93
C ASP A 82 -1.06 5.76 -0.87
N ILE A 83 0.06 6.33 -0.42
CA ILE A 83 0.22 7.76 -0.26
C ILE A 83 0.49 8.40 -1.61
N GLU A 84 -0.28 9.42 -1.98
CA GLU A 84 -0.05 10.17 -3.21
C GLU A 84 1.36 10.78 -3.22
N LEU A 85 2.08 10.58 -4.33
CA LEU A 85 3.44 11.08 -4.51
C LEU A 85 3.41 12.58 -4.81
N GLU A 86 3.21 13.36 -3.78
CA GLU A 86 3.22 14.82 -3.83
C GLU A 86 3.91 15.41 -2.60
N ARG A 87 4.39 16.63 -2.74
CA ARG A 87 4.87 17.42 -1.61
C ARG A 87 3.76 18.33 -1.11
N THR A 88 3.28 18.09 0.10
CA THR A 88 2.18 18.87 0.69
C THR A 88 2.64 20.07 1.50
N THR A 89 3.93 20.11 1.91
CA THR A 89 4.48 21.15 2.76
C THR A 89 5.44 22.05 2.00
N ASP A 90 5.26 23.35 2.08
CA ASP A 90 6.23 24.36 1.61
C ASP A 90 6.92 25.04 2.79
N PHE A 91 8.25 25.13 2.74
CA PHE A 91 9.04 25.77 3.79
C PHE A 91 9.35 27.20 3.40
N PRO A 92 9.11 28.20 4.29
CA PRO A 92 9.39 29.58 3.97
C PRO A 92 10.90 29.80 3.77
N VAL A 93 11.24 30.63 2.78
CA VAL A 93 12.65 30.97 2.48
C VAL A 93 13.29 31.88 3.55
N SER A 94 12.48 32.43 4.45
CA SER A 94 12.92 33.28 5.57
C SER A 94 11.91 33.21 6.73
N GLY A 95 12.37 33.41 7.94
CA GLY A 95 11.54 33.37 9.13
C GLY A 95 11.81 32.15 10.02
N ALA A 96 10.90 31.86 10.96
CA ALA A 96 11.04 30.73 11.87
C ALA A 96 10.86 29.39 11.09
N PHE A 97 11.82 28.50 11.27
CA PHE A 97 11.78 27.17 10.67
C PHE A 97 10.84 26.23 11.45
N ASN A 98 9.86 25.64 10.78
CA ASN A 98 8.92 24.71 11.40
C ASN A 98 9.49 23.29 11.38
N ILE A 99 10.17 22.90 12.47
CA ILE A 99 10.77 21.58 12.62
C ILE A 99 9.72 20.45 12.67
N VAL A 100 8.51 20.73 13.15
CA VAL A 100 7.43 19.73 13.21
C VAL A 100 6.96 19.39 11.79
N ALA A 101 6.74 20.40 10.95
CA ALA A 101 6.36 20.20 9.57
C ALA A 101 7.45 19.44 8.78
N LEU A 102 8.74 19.75 9.05
CA LEU A 102 9.85 19.00 8.44
C LEU A 102 9.81 17.52 8.83
N ASN A 103 9.65 17.22 10.13
CA ASN A 103 9.60 15.83 10.58
C ASN A 103 8.42 15.07 9.96
N THR A 104 7.24 15.70 9.89
CA THR A 104 6.06 15.09 9.24
C THR A 104 6.34 14.79 7.77
N GLU A 105 6.99 15.70 7.05
CA GLU A 105 7.32 15.50 5.64
C GLU A 105 8.36 14.39 5.45
N LEU A 106 9.36 14.29 6.34
CA LEU A 106 10.34 13.20 6.32
C LEU A 106 9.68 11.85 6.64
N ASP A 107 8.81 11.79 7.62
CA ASP A 107 8.06 10.58 7.97
C ASP A 107 7.16 10.15 6.78
N ARG A 108 6.51 11.10 6.09
CA ARG A 108 5.73 10.84 4.88
C ARG A 108 6.58 10.25 3.76
N LEU A 109 7.79 10.78 3.54
CA LEU A 109 8.72 10.23 2.53
C LEU A 109 9.16 8.80 2.85
N VAL A 110 9.41 8.47 4.12
CA VAL A 110 9.71 7.10 4.56
C VAL A 110 8.51 6.19 4.31
N ALA A 111 7.30 6.65 4.58
CA ALA A 111 6.08 5.89 4.32
C ALA A 111 5.87 5.61 2.83
N ILE A 112 6.08 6.60 1.95
CA ILE A 112 6.04 6.43 0.50
C ILE A 112 7.09 5.40 0.04
N ALA A 113 8.32 5.45 0.58
CA ALA A 113 9.35 4.48 0.26
C ALA A 113 8.94 3.05 0.66
N ALA A 114 8.31 2.87 1.82
CA ALA A 114 7.79 1.58 2.26
C ALA A 114 6.63 1.07 1.37
N ASP A 115 5.75 1.96 0.90
CA ASP A 115 4.69 1.60 -0.06
C ASP A 115 5.30 1.12 -1.40
N LEU A 116 6.32 1.81 -1.90
CA LEU A 116 7.04 1.41 -3.11
C LEU A 116 7.79 0.08 -2.93
N GLU A 117 8.40 -0.16 -1.76
CA GLU A 117 9.04 -1.43 -1.42
C GLU A 117 8.02 -2.58 -1.43
N ASP A 118 6.86 -2.42 -0.77
CA ASP A 118 5.79 -3.42 -0.79
C ASP A 118 5.27 -3.70 -2.20
N GLN A 119 5.09 -2.67 -3.03
CA GLN A 119 4.69 -2.83 -4.43
C GLN A 119 5.77 -3.55 -5.24
N SER A 120 7.05 -3.18 -5.05
CA SER A 120 8.19 -3.82 -5.70
C SER A 120 8.29 -5.29 -5.33
N ASN A 121 8.13 -5.64 -4.05
CA ASN A 121 8.18 -7.02 -3.56
C ASN A 121 7.07 -7.92 -4.13
N ARG A 122 6.01 -7.33 -4.67
CA ARG A 122 4.92 -8.04 -5.37
C ARG A 122 5.08 -8.07 -6.89
N ALA A 123 6.14 -7.47 -7.44
CA ALA A 123 6.49 -7.49 -8.85
C ALA A 123 7.42 -8.65 -9.20
N LEU A 124 7.53 -8.95 -10.48
CA LEU A 124 8.59 -9.85 -10.96
C LEU A 124 9.94 -9.14 -10.87
N GLN A 125 10.85 -9.72 -10.12
CA GLN A 125 12.18 -9.16 -9.91
C GLN A 125 13.25 -10.20 -10.23
N LEU A 126 14.40 -9.73 -10.69
CA LEU A 126 15.62 -10.54 -10.73
C LEU A 126 16.21 -10.61 -9.32
N THR A 127 16.95 -11.68 -9.02
CA THR A 127 17.75 -11.74 -7.81
C THR A 127 18.95 -10.79 -7.91
N ASP A 128 19.46 -10.31 -6.78
CA ASP A 128 20.64 -9.43 -6.75
C ASP A 128 21.89 -10.08 -7.37
N PHE A 129 21.90 -11.39 -7.46
CA PHE A 129 22.98 -12.16 -8.06
C PHE A 129 22.91 -12.21 -9.59
N ASP A 130 21.74 -12.00 -10.18
CA ASP A 130 21.56 -12.07 -11.63
C ASP A 130 22.11 -10.82 -12.32
N ALA A 131 22.73 -11.00 -13.47
CA ALA A 131 23.12 -9.88 -14.31
C ALA A 131 21.88 -9.12 -14.78
N ALA A 132 21.98 -7.78 -14.87
CA ALA A 132 20.90 -6.97 -15.36
C ALA A 132 20.49 -7.40 -16.77
N VAL A 133 19.22 -7.79 -16.93
CA VAL A 133 18.61 -8.09 -18.23
C VAL A 133 17.41 -7.16 -18.46
N SER A 134 17.10 -6.89 -19.70
CA SER A 134 15.89 -6.12 -20.01
C SER A 134 14.65 -6.99 -19.79
N LEU A 135 13.84 -6.62 -18.80
CA LEU A 135 12.51 -7.22 -18.56
C LEU A 135 11.39 -6.36 -19.18
N VAL A 136 11.73 -5.50 -20.12
CA VAL A 136 10.74 -4.69 -20.83
C VAL A 136 9.90 -5.60 -21.73
N LEU A 137 8.62 -5.69 -21.41
CA LEU A 137 7.68 -6.44 -22.26
C LEU A 137 7.55 -5.77 -23.61
N PRO A 138 7.42 -6.54 -24.70
CA PRO A 138 7.07 -6.00 -26.00
C PRO A 138 5.77 -5.18 -25.96
N ASP A 139 5.56 -4.34 -26.97
CA ASP A 139 4.30 -3.60 -27.11
C ASP A 139 3.06 -4.51 -27.09
N VAL A 140 1.90 -3.91 -26.86
CA VAL A 140 0.65 -4.66 -26.66
C VAL A 140 0.27 -5.54 -27.83
N ASP A 141 0.55 -5.09 -29.07
CA ASP A 141 0.17 -5.86 -30.27
C ASP A 141 1.09 -7.07 -30.48
N THR A 142 2.36 -6.93 -30.18
CA THR A 142 3.35 -8.01 -30.22
C THR A 142 3.08 -9.08 -29.16
N ARG A 143 2.64 -8.72 -27.93
CA ARG A 143 2.42 -9.66 -26.83
C ARG A 143 1.03 -10.27 -26.76
N LYS A 144 0.04 -9.78 -27.55
CA LYS A 144 -1.31 -10.37 -27.60
C LYS A 144 -1.26 -11.85 -27.94
N GLY A 145 -1.93 -12.68 -27.13
CA GLY A 145 -1.99 -14.15 -27.35
C GLY A 145 -0.66 -14.85 -27.09
N LYS A 146 0.33 -14.21 -26.48
CA LYS A 146 1.59 -14.82 -26.07
C LYS A 146 1.56 -15.18 -24.59
N THR A 147 2.32 -16.21 -24.23
CA THR A 147 2.55 -16.62 -22.86
C THR A 147 3.91 -16.08 -22.41
N LEU A 148 4.01 -15.59 -21.20
CA LEU A 148 5.29 -15.27 -20.58
C LEU A 148 6.03 -16.58 -20.30
N ALA A 149 7.22 -16.72 -20.85
CA ALA A 149 8.06 -17.88 -20.65
C ALA A 149 9.52 -17.46 -20.48
N PHE A 150 10.27 -18.25 -19.72
CA PHE A 150 11.71 -18.02 -19.54
C PHE A 150 12.50 -18.94 -20.47
N ASN A 151 13.49 -18.39 -21.14
CA ASN A 151 14.39 -19.17 -21.97
C ASN A 151 15.17 -20.18 -21.10
N ALA A 152 15.12 -21.46 -21.47
CA ALA A 152 15.72 -22.54 -20.68
C ALA A 152 17.24 -22.43 -20.53
N SER A 153 17.94 -21.73 -21.43
CA SER A 153 19.39 -21.58 -21.42
C SER A 153 19.85 -20.27 -20.81
N THR A 154 19.09 -19.18 -20.98
CA THR A 154 19.50 -17.83 -20.58
C THR A 154 18.68 -17.28 -19.42
N GLY A 155 17.55 -17.87 -19.09
CA GLY A 155 16.60 -17.33 -18.11
C GLY A 155 15.91 -16.03 -18.54
N ALA A 156 16.19 -15.50 -19.72
CA ALA A 156 15.55 -14.27 -20.21
C ALA A 156 14.08 -14.52 -20.58
N VAL A 157 13.26 -13.48 -20.49
CA VAL A 157 11.84 -13.47 -20.88
C VAL A 157 11.71 -13.38 -22.41
#